data_b0bd59a84b191ab11f171117aead932d
#
_entry.id   b0bd59a84b191ab11f171117aead932d
#
_cell.length_a   1.000
_cell.length_b   1.000
_cell.length_c   1.000
_cell.angle_alpha   90.00
_cell.angle_beta   90.00
_cell.angle_gamma   90.00
#
_symmetry.space_group_name_H-M   'P 1'
#
loop_
_entity.id
_entity.type
_entity.pdbx_description
1 polymer ?
#
loop_
_entity_poly.entity_id
_entity_poly.type
_entity_poly.pdbx_seq_one_letter_code
_entity_poly.pdbx_strand_id
1 'polypeptide(L)'
;ASVGWAHTHHFLGTPLVAPTLDQRGWRAALAALRESGDAWFVLPQTDVDVVREVEAAAAGLGLVTRRLDEQSRPVTRRHEHDDYAVLRLSGRRRKELRRVRRRLDERLGGGLEFIDLAAGASPEALETALQEFLALEAAGWKGTDGGAIAGRPAERAFFLEACRALAAQGR
;
A
#
# COMPACT_ATOMS: atom_id res chain seq x y z
N ALA A 1 19.67 -15.86 6.71
CA ALA A 1 19.16 -14.83 5.79
C ALA A 1 18.17 -13.95 6.51
N SER A 2 18.37 -12.64 6.45
CA SER A 2 17.43 -11.65 6.98
C SER A 2 16.65 -11.03 5.83
N VAL A 3 15.36 -10.80 6.04
CA VAL A 3 14.49 -10.11 5.09
C VAL A 3 13.90 -8.88 5.77
N GLY A 4 13.95 -7.74 5.11
CA GLY A 4 13.24 -6.56 5.55
C GLY A 4 11.74 -6.83 5.72
N TRP A 5 11.08 -6.06 6.55
CA TRP A 5 9.65 -6.28 6.80
C TRP A 5 8.85 -6.26 5.50
N ALA A 6 8.09 -7.31 5.25
CA ALA A 6 7.25 -7.47 4.09
C ALA A 6 5.90 -8.08 4.49
N HIS A 7 4.82 -7.59 3.90
CA HIS A 7 3.48 -8.08 4.12
C HIS A 7 2.70 -8.01 2.80
N THR A 8 1.74 -8.90 2.58
CA THR A 8 0.95 -8.99 1.34
C THR A 8 0.27 -7.66 0.94
N HIS A 9 -0.13 -6.86 1.93
CA HIS A 9 -0.76 -5.55 1.72
C HIS A 9 0.21 -4.37 1.89
N HIS A 10 1.50 -4.65 1.97
CA HIS A 10 2.54 -3.64 2.11
C HIS A 10 3.21 -3.38 0.76
N PHE A 11 3.01 -2.20 0.23
CA PHE A 11 3.49 -1.82 -1.11
C PHE A 11 4.78 -1.00 -1.08
N LEU A 12 5.31 -0.71 0.10
CA LEU A 12 6.54 0.03 0.30
C LEU A 12 7.32 -0.59 1.45
N GLY A 13 8.41 -1.27 1.13
CA GLY A 13 9.31 -1.93 2.09
C GLY A 13 10.53 -1.06 2.45
N THR A 14 10.49 0.23 2.09
CA THR A 14 11.55 1.17 2.45
C THR A 14 11.74 1.21 3.96
N PRO A 15 12.95 0.94 4.47
CA PRO A 15 13.23 1.04 5.88
C PRO A 15 12.91 2.42 6.44
N LEU A 16 12.36 2.49 7.65
CA LEU A 16 12.21 3.74 8.38
C LEU A 16 13.58 4.20 8.86
N VAL A 17 14.06 5.27 8.28
CA VAL A 17 15.36 5.85 8.61
C VAL A 17 15.20 7.33 8.95
N ALA A 18 16.06 7.83 9.83
CA ALA A 18 16.09 9.26 10.11
C ALA A 18 16.44 10.05 8.82
N PRO A 19 15.82 11.22 8.58
CA PRO A 19 16.14 12.05 7.42
C PRO A 19 17.62 12.45 7.34
N THR A 20 18.33 12.39 8.46
CA THR A 20 19.75 12.72 8.59
C THR A 20 20.67 11.50 8.44
N LEU A 21 20.13 10.31 8.14
CA LEU A 21 20.93 9.12 7.92
C LEU A 21 21.83 9.31 6.70
N ASP A 22 23.14 9.25 6.94
CA ASP A 22 24.15 9.37 5.91
C ASP A 22 24.77 8.01 5.55
N GLN A 23 25.75 8.04 4.65
CA GLN A 23 26.50 6.85 4.22
C GLN A 23 27.22 6.13 5.36
N ARG A 24 27.59 6.86 6.43
CA ARG A 24 28.24 6.27 7.61
C ARG A 24 27.23 5.45 8.40
N GLY A 25 26.02 5.98 8.57
CA GLY A 25 24.93 5.27 9.22
C GLY A 25 24.52 4.00 8.47
N TRP A 26 24.41 4.07 7.14
CA TRP A 26 24.13 2.89 6.32
C TRP A 26 25.23 1.82 6.43
N ARG A 27 26.51 2.21 6.42
CA ARG A 27 27.62 1.27 6.62
C ARG A 27 27.56 0.60 8.00
N ALA A 28 27.25 1.34 9.04
CA ALA A 28 27.09 0.78 10.39
C ALA A 28 25.96 -0.24 10.46
N ALA A 29 24.80 0.07 9.86
CA ALA A 29 23.66 -0.84 9.77
C ALA A 29 24.00 -2.13 9.00
N LEU A 30 24.67 -2.02 7.86
CA LEU A 30 25.08 -3.16 7.06
C LEU A 30 26.15 -4.01 7.77
N ALA A 31 27.08 -3.38 8.48
CA ALA A 31 28.07 -4.09 9.29
C ALA A 31 27.39 -4.88 10.42
N ALA A 32 26.44 -4.29 11.13
CA ALA A 32 25.68 -4.98 12.18
C ALA A 32 24.88 -6.19 11.63
N LEU A 33 24.24 -6.04 10.45
CA LEU A 33 23.57 -7.16 9.78
C LEU A 33 24.55 -8.28 9.41
N ARG A 34 25.76 -7.94 8.97
CA ARG A 34 26.78 -8.95 8.70
C ARG A 34 27.27 -9.67 9.97
N GLU A 35 27.41 -8.95 11.08
CA GLU A 35 27.80 -9.50 12.38
C GLU A 35 26.72 -10.45 12.95
N SER A 36 25.46 -10.30 12.56
CA SER A 36 24.39 -11.24 12.95
C SER A 36 24.54 -12.64 12.35
N GLY A 37 25.54 -12.84 11.48
CA GLY A 37 25.83 -14.14 10.86
C GLY A 37 25.00 -14.44 9.62
N ASP A 38 24.22 -13.49 9.12
CA ASP A 38 23.45 -13.66 7.90
C ASP A 38 24.34 -13.54 6.65
N ALA A 39 24.28 -14.56 5.80
CA ALA A 39 25.02 -14.58 4.53
C ALA A 39 24.49 -13.56 3.52
N TRP A 40 23.22 -13.21 3.62
CA TRP A 40 22.55 -12.24 2.75
C TRP A 40 21.29 -11.71 3.42
N PHE A 41 20.86 -10.51 3.01
CA PHE A 41 19.58 -9.95 3.39
C PHE A 41 18.87 -9.32 2.19
N VAL A 42 17.55 -9.21 2.26
CA VAL A 42 16.71 -8.69 1.19
C VAL A 42 15.95 -7.48 1.68
N LEU A 43 15.95 -6.41 0.88
CA LEU A 43 15.10 -5.25 1.05
C LEU A 43 13.98 -5.30 0.01
N PRO A 44 12.76 -5.77 0.36
CA PRO A 44 11.67 -5.85 -0.58
C PRO A 44 11.09 -4.46 -0.84
N GLN A 45 10.66 -4.18 -2.08
CA GLN A 45 9.86 -3.00 -2.44
C GLN A 45 10.39 -1.66 -1.90
N THR A 46 11.70 -1.50 -1.90
CA THR A 46 12.39 -0.33 -1.36
C THR A 46 12.44 0.79 -2.40
N ASP A 47 12.28 2.02 -1.94
CA ASP A 47 12.43 3.23 -2.78
C ASP A 47 13.82 3.29 -3.43
N VAL A 48 13.86 3.69 -4.70
CA VAL A 48 15.09 3.68 -5.51
C VAL A 48 16.18 4.59 -4.95
N ASP A 49 15.83 5.69 -4.29
CA ASP A 49 16.82 6.58 -3.71
C ASP A 49 17.49 5.93 -2.49
N VAL A 50 16.71 5.24 -1.66
CA VAL A 50 17.25 4.44 -0.55
C VAL A 50 18.07 3.26 -1.05
N VAL A 51 17.66 2.60 -2.14
CA VAL A 51 18.46 1.53 -2.76
C VAL A 51 19.84 2.05 -3.18
N ARG A 52 19.93 3.22 -3.81
CA ARG A 52 21.21 3.84 -4.19
C ARG A 52 22.13 4.11 -3.00
N GLU A 53 21.55 4.60 -1.91
CA GLU A 53 22.29 4.85 -0.67
C GLU A 53 22.84 3.55 -0.06
N VAL A 54 22.02 2.51 -0.02
CA VAL A 54 22.43 1.19 0.47
C VAL A 54 23.50 0.56 -0.42
N GLU A 55 23.36 0.63 -1.75
CA GLU A 55 24.34 0.12 -2.71
C GLU A 55 25.71 0.81 -2.54
N ALA A 56 25.70 2.14 -2.39
CA ALA A 56 26.94 2.91 -2.17
C ALA A 56 27.62 2.55 -0.84
N ALA A 57 26.83 2.36 0.23
CA ALA A 57 27.35 1.93 1.53
C ALA A 57 27.92 0.50 1.47
N ALA A 58 27.21 -0.41 0.79
CA ALA A 58 27.61 -1.79 0.61
C ALA A 58 28.91 -1.91 -0.17
N ALA A 59 29.07 -1.15 -1.25
CA ALA A 59 30.31 -1.08 -2.02
C ALA A 59 31.49 -0.64 -1.15
N GLY A 60 31.29 0.33 -0.26
CA GLY A 60 32.31 0.77 0.69
C GLY A 60 32.72 -0.28 1.74
N LEU A 61 31.94 -1.35 1.89
CA LEU A 61 32.19 -2.50 2.77
C LEU A 61 32.66 -3.75 2.00
N GLY A 62 32.83 -3.66 0.67
CA GLY A 62 33.14 -4.79 -0.17
C GLY A 62 32.00 -5.81 -0.30
N LEU A 63 30.75 -5.41 -0.02
CA LEU A 63 29.58 -6.26 -0.16
C LEU A 63 29.06 -6.23 -1.58
N VAL A 64 28.58 -7.36 -2.06
CA VAL A 64 27.95 -7.48 -3.38
C VAL A 64 26.46 -7.21 -3.25
N THR A 65 25.93 -6.32 -4.10
CA THR A 65 24.50 -6.01 -4.18
C THR A 65 23.92 -6.53 -5.48
N ARG A 66 22.64 -6.90 -5.47
CA ARG A 66 21.91 -7.32 -6.66
C ARG A 66 20.47 -6.83 -6.59
N ARG A 67 20.03 -6.13 -7.63
CA ARG A 67 18.60 -5.85 -7.83
C ARG A 67 17.96 -7.07 -8.47
N LEU A 68 16.89 -7.55 -7.83
CA LEU A 68 16.15 -8.73 -8.29
C LEU A 68 15.01 -8.33 -9.21
N ASP A 69 14.39 -7.18 -8.93
CA ASP A 69 13.28 -6.63 -9.70
C ASP A 69 13.25 -5.09 -9.56
N GLU A 70 12.73 -4.41 -10.57
CA GLU A 70 12.53 -2.96 -10.55
C GLU A 70 11.19 -2.63 -11.21
N GLN A 71 10.31 -1.95 -10.48
CA GLN A 71 8.97 -1.61 -10.93
C GLN A 71 8.72 -0.11 -10.78
N SER A 72 8.13 0.49 -11.80
CA SER A 72 7.63 1.87 -11.72
C SER A 72 6.17 1.86 -11.28
N ARG A 73 5.85 2.68 -10.27
CA ARG A 73 4.48 2.87 -9.81
C ARG A 73 4.01 4.28 -10.09
N PRO A 74 2.80 4.46 -10.64
CA PRO A 74 2.23 5.78 -10.77
C PRO A 74 1.93 6.33 -9.38
N VAL A 75 2.37 7.56 -9.12
CA VAL A 75 2.12 8.26 -7.86
C VAL A 75 1.40 9.57 -8.16
N THR A 76 0.32 9.82 -7.44
CA THR A 76 -0.35 11.12 -7.43
C THR A 76 -0.05 11.81 -6.10
N ARG A 77 0.65 12.91 -6.15
CA ARG A 77 0.91 13.74 -4.96
C ARG A 77 -0.33 14.55 -4.64
N ARG A 78 -0.66 14.63 -3.35
CA ARG A 78 -1.72 15.52 -2.86
C ARG A 78 -1.37 16.98 -3.20
N HIS A 79 -2.35 17.72 -3.65
CA HIS A 79 -2.30 19.16 -3.87
C HIS A 79 -3.30 19.87 -2.95
N GLU A 80 -3.24 21.20 -2.92
CA GLU A 80 -4.13 22.03 -2.09
C GLU A 80 -5.60 21.95 -2.54
N HIS A 81 -5.86 21.62 -3.80
CA HIS A 81 -7.21 21.52 -4.35
C HIS A 81 -7.72 20.08 -4.31
N ASP A 82 -8.92 19.88 -3.84
CA ASP A 82 -9.53 18.53 -3.66
C ASP A 82 -9.75 17.79 -4.98
N ASP A 83 -9.85 18.48 -6.09
CA ASP A 83 -10.05 17.89 -7.42
C ASP A 83 -8.74 17.57 -8.18
N TYR A 84 -7.58 17.71 -7.53
CA TYR A 84 -6.26 17.54 -8.15
C TYR A 84 -6.09 16.23 -8.93
N ALA A 85 -6.67 15.13 -8.43
CA ALA A 85 -6.61 13.84 -9.09
C ALA A 85 -7.39 13.86 -10.42
N VAL A 86 -8.56 14.52 -10.44
CA VAL A 86 -9.40 14.66 -11.64
C VAL A 86 -8.74 15.59 -12.66
N LEU A 87 -8.09 16.65 -12.22
CA LEU A 87 -7.41 17.61 -13.09
C LEU A 87 -6.22 16.98 -13.84
N ARG A 88 -5.60 15.93 -13.27
CA ARG A 88 -4.51 15.17 -13.93
C ARG A 88 -5.01 14.21 -15.01
N LEU A 89 -6.30 13.92 -15.08
CA LEU A 89 -6.87 13.04 -16.08
C LEU A 89 -7.10 13.78 -17.40
N SER A 90 -6.89 13.07 -18.52
CA SER A 90 -7.28 13.59 -19.83
C SER A 90 -8.78 13.88 -19.89
N GLY A 91 -9.18 14.81 -20.75
CA GLY A 91 -10.60 15.14 -20.96
C GLY A 91 -11.44 13.90 -21.33
N ARG A 92 -10.89 12.99 -22.15
CA ARG A 92 -11.52 11.72 -22.49
C ARG A 92 -11.76 10.85 -21.25
N ARG A 93 -10.77 10.73 -20.36
CA ARG A 93 -10.89 9.91 -19.14
C ARG A 93 -11.89 10.51 -18.17
N ARG A 94 -11.91 11.83 -18.01
CA ARG A 94 -12.92 12.53 -17.19
C ARG A 94 -14.33 12.29 -17.69
N LYS A 95 -14.53 12.35 -19.03
CA LYS A 95 -15.83 12.06 -19.65
C LYS A 95 -16.27 10.62 -19.40
N GLU A 96 -15.35 9.68 -19.53
CA GLU A 96 -15.61 8.27 -19.25
C GLU A 96 -16.00 8.01 -17.79
N LEU A 97 -15.28 8.58 -16.83
CA LEU A 97 -15.62 8.44 -15.41
C LEU A 97 -17.01 9.00 -15.09
N ARG A 98 -17.36 10.16 -15.66
CA ARG A 98 -18.73 10.71 -15.51
C ARG A 98 -19.78 9.80 -16.10
N ARG A 99 -19.51 9.18 -17.23
CA ARG A 99 -20.41 8.22 -17.87
C ARG A 99 -20.62 6.98 -17.01
N VAL A 100 -19.53 6.42 -16.47
CA VAL A 100 -19.58 5.23 -15.61
C VAL A 100 -20.34 5.54 -14.31
N ARG A 101 -20.06 6.68 -13.68
CA ARG A 101 -20.78 7.12 -12.47
C ARG A 101 -22.29 7.24 -12.72
N ARG A 102 -22.69 7.90 -13.81
CA ARG A 102 -24.10 8.01 -14.15
C ARG A 102 -24.76 6.65 -14.37
N ARG A 103 -24.11 5.72 -15.07
CA ARG A 103 -24.64 4.36 -15.26
C ARG A 103 -24.78 3.59 -13.95
N LEU A 104 -23.86 3.78 -13.03
CA LEU A 104 -23.97 3.18 -11.70
C LEU A 104 -25.16 3.76 -10.96
N ASP A 105 -25.31 5.08 -10.94
CA ASP A 105 -26.44 5.77 -10.33
C ASP A 105 -27.78 5.30 -10.90
N GLU A 106 -27.91 5.22 -12.24
CA GLU A 106 -29.09 4.69 -12.94
C GLU A 106 -29.42 3.24 -12.51
N ARG A 107 -28.38 2.38 -12.36
CA ARG A 107 -28.57 0.99 -11.92
C ARG A 107 -29.02 0.86 -10.47
N LEU A 108 -28.65 1.80 -9.64
CA LEU A 108 -29.03 1.86 -8.23
C LEU A 108 -30.39 2.57 -8.02
N GLY A 109 -31.09 2.94 -9.10
CA GLY A 109 -32.38 3.64 -9.01
C GLY A 109 -32.26 5.13 -8.71
N GLY A 110 -31.06 5.71 -8.89
CA GLY A 110 -30.73 7.08 -8.49
C GLY A 110 -30.24 7.15 -7.04
N GLY A 111 -29.67 8.29 -6.67
CA GLY A 111 -29.23 8.53 -5.30
C GLY A 111 -27.89 7.88 -4.91
N LEU A 112 -26.97 7.74 -5.89
CA LEU A 112 -25.61 7.30 -5.58
C LEU A 112 -24.95 8.22 -4.58
N GLU A 113 -24.74 7.71 -3.39
CA GLU A 113 -24.12 8.40 -2.26
C GLU A 113 -22.70 7.88 -2.02
N PHE A 114 -21.81 8.78 -1.60
CA PHE A 114 -20.48 8.43 -1.12
C PHE A 114 -20.42 8.71 0.37
N ILE A 115 -20.21 7.66 1.16
CA ILE A 115 -20.18 7.74 2.62
C ILE A 115 -18.76 7.44 3.10
N ASP A 116 -18.16 8.36 3.86
CA ASP A 116 -16.91 8.14 4.57
C ASP A 116 -17.20 7.62 5.97
N LEU A 117 -16.99 6.32 6.15
CA LEU A 117 -17.26 5.65 7.42
C LEU A 117 -16.20 5.92 8.50
N ALA A 118 -15.03 6.44 8.13
CA ALA A 118 -14.00 6.82 9.09
C ALA A 118 -14.34 8.14 9.79
N ALA A 119 -15.16 8.99 9.18
CA ALA A 119 -15.54 10.31 9.68
C ALA A 119 -16.77 10.30 10.62
N GLY A 120 -16.88 9.33 11.53
CA GLY A 120 -17.89 9.33 12.59
C GLY A 120 -19.02 8.32 12.43
N ALA A 121 -18.82 7.27 11.64
CA ALA A 121 -19.75 6.15 11.63
C ALA A 121 -19.77 5.40 12.98
N SER A 122 -20.90 4.81 13.32
CA SER A 122 -20.95 3.92 14.49
C SER A 122 -20.12 2.66 14.22
N PRO A 123 -19.58 2.01 15.27
CA PRO A 123 -18.88 0.74 15.11
C PRO A 123 -19.70 -0.33 14.36
N GLU A 124 -21.01 -0.34 14.55
CA GLU A 124 -21.93 -1.28 13.90
C GLU A 124 -22.07 -0.98 12.40
N ALA A 125 -22.14 0.30 12.02
CA ALA A 125 -22.19 0.71 10.61
C ALA A 125 -20.89 0.36 9.89
N LEU A 126 -19.74 0.60 10.53
CA LEU A 126 -18.45 0.19 10.02
C LEU A 126 -18.38 -1.33 9.82
N GLU A 127 -18.77 -2.11 10.84
CA GLU A 127 -18.72 -3.57 10.76
C GLU A 127 -19.61 -4.11 9.64
N THR A 128 -20.83 -3.59 9.50
CA THR A 128 -21.74 -3.94 8.40
C THR A 128 -21.10 -3.70 7.05
N ALA A 129 -20.53 -2.52 6.83
CA ALA A 129 -19.88 -2.18 5.57
C ALA A 129 -18.63 -3.03 5.28
N LEU A 130 -17.85 -3.39 6.31
CA LEU A 130 -16.70 -4.29 6.15
C LEU A 130 -17.14 -5.70 5.72
N GLN A 131 -18.22 -6.24 6.29
CA GLN A 131 -18.74 -7.53 5.89
C GLN A 131 -19.34 -7.50 4.46
N GLU A 132 -20.05 -6.44 4.12
CA GLU A 132 -20.56 -6.22 2.75
C GLU A 132 -19.43 -6.13 1.74
N PHE A 133 -18.35 -5.39 2.06
CA PHE A 133 -17.17 -5.32 1.20
C PHE A 133 -16.55 -6.71 0.96
N LEU A 134 -16.35 -7.50 2.03
CA LEU A 134 -15.79 -8.84 1.91
C LEU A 134 -16.69 -9.76 1.07
N ALA A 135 -18.00 -9.66 1.22
CA ALA A 135 -18.97 -10.43 0.44
C ALA A 135 -18.93 -10.03 -1.05
N LEU A 136 -18.90 -8.73 -1.34
CA LEU A 136 -18.79 -8.21 -2.72
C LEU A 136 -17.46 -8.59 -3.38
N GLU A 137 -16.35 -8.52 -2.66
CA GLU A 137 -15.05 -8.92 -3.18
C GLU A 137 -15.01 -10.43 -3.50
N ALA A 138 -15.59 -11.25 -2.62
CA ALA A 138 -15.68 -12.69 -2.83
C ALA A 138 -16.64 -13.09 -3.97
N ALA A 139 -17.67 -12.31 -4.23
CA ALA A 139 -18.60 -12.52 -5.34
C ALA A 139 -18.01 -12.12 -6.72
N GLY A 140 -16.91 -11.37 -6.73
CA GLY A 140 -16.23 -10.91 -7.94
C GLY A 140 -15.18 -11.89 -8.47
N TRP A 141 -14.42 -11.43 -9.46
CA TRP A 141 -13.34 -12.20 -10.09
C TRP A 141 -12.28 -12.70 -9.09
N LYS A 142 -12.01 -11.94 -8.04
CA LYS A 142 -11.08 -12.35 -6.99
C LYS A 142 -11.52 -13.60 -6.23
N GLY A 143 -12.83 -13.77 -6.01
CA GLY A 143 -13.36 -14.99 -5.41
C GLY A 143 -13.16 -16.19 -6.32
N THR A 144 -13.41 -16.03 -7.62
CA THR A 144 -13.19 -17.06 -8.63
C THR A 144 -11.73 -17.48 -8.72
N ASP A 145 -10.81 -16.53 -8.65
CA ASP A 145 -9.36 -16.78 -8.75
C ASP A 145 -8.71 -17.18 -7.40
N GLY A 146 -9.50 -17.30 -6.33
CA GLY A 146 -8.99 -17.62 -4.98
C GLY A 146 -8.20 -16.48 -4.31
N GLY A 147 -8.27 -15.28 -4.88
CA GLY A 147 -7.59 -14.07 -4.39
C GLY A 147 -8.40 -13.22 -3.40
N ALA A 148 -9.64 -13.60 -3.10
CA ALA A 148 -10.49 -12.84 -2.19
C ALA A 148 -9.99 -12.92 -0.74
N ILE A 149 -9.98 -11.76 -0.07
CA ILE A 149 -9.57 -11.63 1.34
C ILE A 149 -10.45 -12.53 2.24
N ALA A 150 -11.74 -12.61 1.96
CA ALA A 150 -12.69 -13.44 2.73
C ALA A 150 -12.29 -14.92 2.79
N GLY A 151 -11.63 -15.44 1.76
CA GLY A 151 -11.16 -16.82 1.67
C GLY A 151 -9.85 -17.12 2.42
N ARG A 152 -9.20 -16.09 2.97
CA ARG A 152 -7.89 -16.18 3.63
C ARG A 152 -7.98 -15.71 5.08
N PRO A 153 -8.12 -16.61 6.05
CA PRO A 153 -8.42 -16.23 7.44
C PRO A 153 -7.47 -15.18 8.04
N ALA A 154 -6.17 -15.31 7.84
CA ALA A 154 -5.18 -14.38 8.36
C ALA A 154 -5.28 -12.98 7.71
N GLU A 155 -5.47 -12.92 6.39
CA GLU A 155 -5.64 -11.66 5.67
C GLU A 155 -6.96 -10.97 6.03
N ARG A 156 -8.04 -11.76 6.18
CA ARG A 156 -9.33 -11.27 6.65
C ARG A 156 -9.23 -10.66 8.06
N ALA A 157 -8.59 -11.35 8.98
CA ALA A 157 -8.39 -10.86 10.34
C ALA A 157 -7.58 -9.55 10.32
N PHE A 158 -6.46 -9.51 9.61
CA PHE A 158 -5.64 -8.31 9.45
C PHE A 158 -6.44 -7.14 8.85
N PHE A 159 -7.18 -7.38 7.77
CA PHE A 159 -7.97 -6.34 7.11
C PHE A 159 -9.00 -5.73 8.06
N LEU A 160 -9.79 -6.57 8.75
CA LEU A 160 -10.81 -6.09 9.69
C LEU A 160 -10.20 -5.30 10.85
N GLU A 161 -9.10 -5.80 11.43
CA GLU A 161 -8.41 -5.15 12.54
C GLU A 161 -7.81 -3.81 12.11
N ALA A 162 -7.15 -3.76 10.95
CA ALA A 162 -6.58 -2.54 10.40
C ALA A 162 -7.65 -1.47 10.13
N CYS A 163 -8.78 -1.84 9.51
CA CYS A 163 -9.88 -0.90 9.26
C CYS A 163 -10.48 -0.36 10.56
N ARG A 164 -10.70 -1.21 11.56
CA ARG A 164 -11.21 -0.77 12.88
C ARG A 164 -10.23 0.17 13.58
N ALA A 165 -8.93 -0.17 13.55
CA ALA A 165 -7.89 0.66 14.17
C ALA A 165 -7.74 2.03 13.48
N LEU A 166 -7.85 2.08 12.15
CA LEU A 166 -7.81 3.33 11.39
C LEU A 166 -9.06 4.18 11.62
N ALA A 167 -10.24 3.58 11.59
CA ALA A 167 -11.50 4.28 11.87
C ALA A 167 -11.53 4.87 13.29
N ALA A 168 -11.00 4.17 14.30
CA ALA A 168 -10.85 4.69 15.65
C ALA A 168 -9.95 5.93 15.74
N GLN A 169 -9.12 6.18 14.73
CA GLN A 169 -8.25 7.35 14.58
C GLN A 169 -8.85 8.42 13.63
N GLY A 170 -10.07 8.22 13.12
CA GLY A 170 -10.70 9.10 12.12
C GLY A 170 -10.01 9.03 10.74
N ARG A 171 -9.48 7.89 10.37
CA ARG A 171 -8.72 7.65 9.13
C ARG A 171 -9.33 6.56 8.29
#